data_57f4d125eaabfd8d4e32ca8f03e7b9a6
#
_entry.id   57f4d125eaabfd8d4e32ca8f03e7b9a6
#
_cell.length_a   1.000
_cell.length_b   1.000
_cell.length_c   1.000
_cell.angle_alpha   90.00
_cell.angle_beta   90.00
_cell.angle_gamma   90.00
#
_symmetry.space_group_name_H-M   'P 1'
#
loop_
_entity.id
_entity.type
_entity.pdbx_description
1 polymer ?
#
loop_
_entity_poly.entity_id
_entity_poly.type
_entity_poly.pdbx_seq_one_letter_code
_entity_poly.pdbx_strand_id
1 'polypeptide(L)'
;MPLEDWPDPVTRSQSKLNFDIYLKMQGPSEFGVVGDALLKDWDRKNDLKKIEIPVLTIGGRYDTMDPKQMEWMSKEVQNGTYLYCPEGSHWSMYDDQETYFNGVVSFISNLP
;
A
#
# COMPACT_ATOMS: atom_id res chain seq x y z
N MET A 1 11.99 -4.93 9.90
CA MET A 1 13.28 -5.30 9.24
C MET A 1 14.01 -4.02 8.86
N PRO A 2 15.22 -3.80 9.38
CA PRO A 2 16.04 -2.66 8.96
C PRO A 2 16.34 -2.69 7.47
N LEU A 3 16.47 -1.52 6.84
CA LEU A 3 16.68 -1.40 5.39
C LEU A 3 17.95 -2.14 4.92
N GLU A 4 18.97 -2.18 5.75
CA GLU A 4 20.23 -2.88 5.49
C GLU A 4 20.10 -4.40 5.38
N ASP A 5 19.03 -4.95 5.97
CA ASP A 5 18.74 -6.39 5.91
C ASP A 5 17.86 -6.76 4.70
N TRP A 6 17.48 -5.77 3.90
CA TRP A 6 16.64 -6.04 2.73
C TRP A 6 17.45 -6.60 1.57
N PRO A 7 16.83 -7.49 0.75
CA PRO A 7 17.52 -8.02 -0.43
C PRO A 7 17.96 -6.89 -1.38
N ASP A 8 19.16 -7.05 -1.96
CA ASP A 8 19.73 -6.08 -2.91
C ASP A 8 18.76 -5.59 -4.00
N PRO A 9 17.93 -6.45 -4.62
CA PRO A 9 16.98 -5.98 -5.64
C PRO A 9 15.98 -4.97 -5.10
N VAL A 10 15.54 -5.12 -3.84
CA VAL A 10 14.59 -4.19 -3.21
C VAL A 10 15.27 -2.88 -2.89
N THR A 11 16.45 -2.93 -2.27
CA THR A 11 17.25 -1.75 -1.94
C THR A 11 17.61 -0.96 -3.19
N ARG A 12 18.00 -1.65 -4.27
CA ARG A 12 18.32 -1.00 -5.55
C ARG A 12 17.10 -0.36 -6.23
N SER A 13 15.91 -0.95 -6.09
CA SER A 13 14.70 -0.36 -6.66
C SER A 13 14.35 0.98 -6.02
N GLN A 14 14.64 1.12 -4.73
CA GLN A 14 14.42 2.36 -3.97
C GLN A 14 15.30 3.52 -4.49
N SER A 15 16.49 3.23 -5.00
CA SER A 15 17.42 4.24 -5.48
C SER A 15 17.04 4.82 -6.86
N LYS A 16 16.00 4.30 -7.50
CA LYS A 16 15.56 4.72 -8.84
C LYS A 16 14.40 5.70 -8.83
N LEU A 17 14.11 6.33 -7.72
CA LEU A 17 13.05 7.33 -7.62
C LEU A 17 13.37 8.54 -8.53
N ASN A 18 12.39 8.94 -9.35
CA ASN A 18 12.49 10.19 -10.09
C ASN A 18 12.14 11.35 -9.16
N PHE A 19 13.17 11.99 -8.64
CA PHE A 19 13.03 13.05 -7.63
C PHE A 19 12.27 14.27 -8.14
N ASP A 20 12.44 14.64 -9.40
CA ASP A 20 11.74 15.79 -9.96
C ASP A 20 10.23 15.57 -9.99
N ILE A 21 9.79 14.38 -10.38
CA ILE A 21 8.37 14.01 -10.35
C ILE A 21 7.86 13.94 -8.91
N TYR A 22 8.62 13.33 -8.01
CA TYR A 22 8.26 13.23 -6.60
C TYR A 22 8.03 14.60 -5.98
N LEU A 23 8.98 15.52 -6.14
CA LEU A 23 8.87 16.89 -5.60
C LEU A 23 7.68 17.64 -6.17
N LYS A 24 7.37 17.44 -7.44
CA LYS A 24 6.22 18.09 -8.11
C LYS A 24 4.89 17.58 -7.57
N MET A 25 4.78 16.27 -7.33
CA MET A 25 3.54 15.62 -6.89
C MET A 25 3.31 15.72 -5.38
N GLN A 26 4.34 15.50 -4.58
CA GLN A 26 4.24 15.41 -3.11
C GLN A 26 4.92 16.57 -2.37
N GLY A 27 5.92 17.21 -2.97
CA GLY A 27 6.76 18.18 -2.28
C GLY A 27 7.91 17.51 -1.50
N PRO A 28 8.70 18.30 -0.72
CA PRO A 28 9.92 17.82 -0.07
C PRO A 28 9.67 17.10 1.26
N SER A 29 8.72 16.17 1.31
CA SER A 29 8.39 15.41 2.51
C SER A 29 8.26 13.92 2.21
N GLU A 30 8.75 13.07 3.11
CA GLU A 30 8.56 11.62 3.08
C GLU A 30 7.22 11.20 3.71
N PHE A 31 6.55 12.09 4.43
CA PHE A 31 5.40 11.75 5.26
C PHE A 31 4.07 12.27 4.70
N GLY A 32 4.05 12.69 3.47
CA GLY A 32 2.82 13.12 2.83
C GLY A 32 2.99 14.32 1.92
N VAL A 33 1.90 14.78 1.39
CA VAL A 33 1.85 15.91 0.46
C VAL A 33 1.99 17.22 1.23
N VAL A 34 2.92 18.08 0.82
CA VAL A 34 3.18 19.35 1.47
C VAL A 34 3.23 20.52 0.48
N GLY A 35 2.95 21.72 0.97
CA GLY A 35 3.00 22.96 0.18
C GLY A 35 2.02 22.96 -0.97
N ASP A 36 2.43 23.49 -2.13
CA ASP A 36 1.63 23.61 -3.34
C ASP A 36 1.84 22.44 -4.32
N ALA A 37 2.22 21.26 -3.80
CA ALA A 37 2.38 20.06 -4.60
C ALA A 37 1.08 19.67 -5.32
N LEU A 38 1.19 19.01 -6.48
CA LEU A 38 0.03 18.66 -7.32
C LEU A 38 -1.02 17.81 -6.60
N LEU A 39 -0.60 16.96 -5.65
CA LEU A 39 -1.53 16.09 -4.90
C LEU A 39 -2.11 16.76 -3.65
N LYS A 40 -1.88 18.05 -3.45
CA LYS A 40 -2.29 18.80 -2.25
C LYS A 40 -3.75 18.55 -1.82
N ASP A 41 -4.68 18.61 -2.74
CA ASP A 41 -6.11 18.48 -2.45
C ASP A 41 -6.69 17.18 -3.02
N TRP A 42 -5.82 16.21 -3.33
CA TRP A 42 -6.25 14.94 -3.92
C TRP A 42 -7.03 14.11 -2.91
N ASP A 43 -8.28 13.82 -3.22
CA ASP A 43 -9.16 12.97 -2.43
C ASP A 43 -10.12 12.22 -3.34
N ARG A 44 -10.03 10.89 -3.36
CA ARG A 44 -10.88 10.03 -4.17
C ARG A 44 -11.69 9.05 -3.33
N LYS A 45 -11.83 9.31 -2.03
CA LYS A 45 -12.55 8.41 -1.11
C LYS A 45 -13.97 8.13 -1.58
N ASN A 46 -14.68 9.14 -2.08
CA ASN A 46 -16.06 8.98 -2.53
C ASN A 46 -16.21 8.17 -3.82
N ASP A 47 -15.11 7.91 -4.54
CA ASP A 47 -15.13 7.10 -5.76
C ASP A 47 -14.95 5.62 -5.50
N LEU A 48 -14.52 5.22 -4.29
CA LEU A 48 -14.30 3.81 -3.94
C LEU A 48 -15.56 2.96 -4.16
N LYS A 49 -16.72 3.48 -3.80
CA LYS A 49 -17.99 2.78 -3.98
C LYS A 49 -18.38 2.52 -5.44
N LYS A 50 -17.70 3.17 -6.38
CA LYS A 50 -17.91 2.96 -7.82
C LYS A 50 -17.10 1.78 -8.37
N ILE A 51 -16.19 1.24 -7.60
CA ILE A 51 -15.34 0.12 -8.00
C ILE A 51 -16.13 -1.17 -7.83
N GLU A 52 -16.38 -1.86 -8.93
CA GLU A 52 -17.22 -3.06 -8.98
C GLU A 52 -16.41 -4.36 -9.04
N ILE A 53 -15.16 -4.27 -9.52
CA ILE A 53 -14.27 -5.43 -9.60
C ILE A 53 -13.84 -5.89 -8.20
N PRO A 54 -13.47 -7.17 -8.04
CA PRO A 54 -12.88 -7.67 -6.79
C PRO A 54 -11.61 -6.90 -6.43
N VAL A 55 -11.50 -6.47 -5.18
CA VAL A 55 -10.36 -5.70 -4.67
C VAL A 55 -9.84 -6.34 -3.40
N LEU A 56 -8.54 -6.59 -3.35
CA LEU A 56 -7.84 -6.97 -2.12
C LEU A 56 -7.07 -5.76 -1.60
N THR A 57 -7.34 -5.36 -0.37
CA THR A 57 -6.50 -4.40 0.35
C THR A 57 -5.65 -5.13 1.39
N ILE A 58 -4.42 -4.70 1.55
CA ILE A 58 -3.46 -5.36 2.45
C ILE A 58 -2.92 -4.33 3.42
N GLY A 59 -3.00 -4.63 4.72
CA GLY A 59 -2.47 -3.79 5.77
C GLY A 59 -1.44 -4.52 6.62
N GLY A 60 -0.28 -3.91 6.83
CA GLY A 60 0.75 -4.42 7.72
C GLY A 60 0.70 -3.73 9.09
N ARG A 61 0.89 -4.52 10.15
CA ARG A 61 0.85 -3.99 11.52
C ARG A 61 1.84 -2.85 11.75
N TYR A 62 3.03 -2.97 11.16
CA TYR A 62 4.14 -2.03 11.34
C TYR A 62 4.30 -1.04 10.19
N ASP A 63 3.28 -0.95 9.33
CA ASP A 63 3.27 0.01 8.24
C ASP A 63 3.04 1.43 8.76
N THR A 64 3.69 2.40 8.14
CA THR A 64 3.40 3.83 8.37
C THR A 64 2.04 4.23 7.82
N MET A 65 1.54 3.49 6.81
CA MET A 65 0.15 3.60 6.34
C MET A 65 -0.74 2.76 7.23
N ASP A 66 -1.66 3.42 7.94
CA ASP A 66 -2.51 2.76 8.93
C ASP A 66 -3.26 1.56 8.32
N PRO A 67 -3.05 0.33 8.83
CA PRO A 67 -3.78 -0.84 8.35
C PRO A 67 -5.30 -0.72 8.49
N LYS A 68 -5.78 0.08 9.43
CA LYS A 68 -7.22 0.38 9.56
C LYS A 68 -7.77 1.13 8.36
N GLN A 69 -6.95 1.95 7.71
CA GLN A 69 -7.33 2.63 6.48
C GLN A 69 -7.51 1.62 5.34
N MET A 70 -6.65 0.62 5.26
CA MET A 70 -6.78 -0.45 4.28
C MET A 70 -8.03 -1.29 4.53
N GLU A 71 -8.33 -1.59 5.78
CA GLU A 71 -9.57 -2.28 6.16
C GLU A 71 -10.80 -1.47 5.78
N TRP A 72 -10.79 -0.17 6.06
CA TRP A 72 -11.87 0.75 5.68
C TRP A 72 -12.08 0.74 4.16
N MET A 73 -11.02 0.85 3.36
CA MET A 73 -11.11 0.84 1.91
C MET A 73 -11.76 -0.45 1.38
N SER A 74 -11.46 -1.60 2.00
CA SER A 74 -12.06 -2.88 1.61
C SER A 74 -13.57 -2.92 1.83
N LYS A 75 -14.07 -2.14 2.78
CA LYS A 75 -15.51 -2.02 3.06
C LYS A 75 -16.22 -1.00 2.18
N GLU A 76 -15.49 -0.02 1.66
CA GLU A 76 -16.05 1.03 0.80
C GLU A 76 -16.22 0.56 -0.65
N VAL A 77 -15.34 -0.30 -1.15
CA VAL A 77 -15.50 -0.89 -2.48
C VAL A 77 -16.59 -1.96 -2.45
N GLN A 78 -17.22 -2.25 -3.60
CA GLN A 78 -18.37 -3.17 -3.64
C GLN A 78 -17.98 -4.63 -3.34
N ASN A 79 -16.82 -5.09 -3.82
CA ASN A 79 -16.32 -6.46 -3.65
C ASN A 79 -14.94 -6.46 -3.00
N GLY A 80 -14.84 -5.91 -1.81
CA GLY A 80 -13.59 -5.79 -1.07
C GLY A 80 -13.29 -6.98 -0.18
N THR A 81 -12.01 -7.32 -0.12
CA THR A 81 -11.43 -8.27 0.84
C THR A 81 -10.26 -7.60 1.53
N TYR A 82 -10.13 -7.79 2.83
CA TYR A 82 -9.03 -7.26 3.62
C TYR A 82 -8.09 -8.36 4.08
N LEU A 83 -6.80 -8.16 3.90
CA LEU A 83 -5.74 -9.03 4.40
C LEU A 83 -4.89 -8.27 5.41
N TYR A 84 -4.87 -8.74 6.65
CA TYR A 84 -4.02 -8.19 7.69
C TYR A 84 -2.77 -9.02 7.88
N CYS A 85 -1.60 -8.36 7.85
CA CYS A 85 -0.30 -8.98 8.04
C CYS A 85 0.24 -8.59 9.43
N PRO A 86 0.08 -9.45 10.46
CA PRO A 86 0.42 -9.09 11.84
C PRO A 86 1.91 -8.89 12.10
N GLU A 87 2.77 -9.48 11.27
CA GLU A 87 4.22 -9.32 11.33
C GLU A 87 4.74 -8.41 10.22
N GLY A 88 3.84 -7.85 9.40
CA GLY A 88 4.17 -7.10 8.20
C GLY A 88 4.35 -5.60 8.42
N SER A 89 5.23 -5.02 7.61
CA SER A 89 5.38 -3.58 7.40
C SER A 89 4.77 -3.18 6.05
N HIS A 90 5.19 -2.03 5.51
CA HIS A 90 4.86 -1.66 4.13
C HIS A 90 5.38 -2.69 3.11
N TRP A 91 6.34 -3.49 3.48
CA TRP A 91 6.95 -4.56 2.69
C TRP A 91 6.57 -5.94 3.21
N SER A 92 5.29 -6.15 3.48
CA SER A 92 4.80 -7.42 4.04
C SER A 92 5.14 -8.64 3.18
N MET A 93 5.37 -8.47 1.88
CA MET A 93 5.85 -9.53 1.01
C MET A 93 7.25 -10.04 1.38
N TYR A 94 7.96 -9.32 2.23
CA TYR A 94 9.29 -9.72 2.74
C TYR A 94 9.28 -10.07 4.21
N ASP A 95 8.61 -9.28 5.05
CA ASP A 95 8.66 -9.47 6.50
C ASP A 95 7.48 -10.24 7.08
N ASP A 96 6.45 -10.53 6.27
CA ASP A 96 5.36 -11.44 6.62
C ASP A 96 4.95 -12.29 5.42
N GLN A 97 5.92 -12.95 4.81
CA GLN A 97 5.77 -13.68 3.54
C GLN A 97 4.64 -14.69 3.55
N GLU A 98 4.57 -15.51 4.60
CA GLU A 98 3.58 -16.59 4.68
C GLU A 98 2.15 -16.02 4.66
N THR A 99 1.85 -15.08 5.53
CA THR A 99 0.53 -14.44 5.59
C THR A 99 0.21 -13.72 4.28
N TYR A 100 1.17 -12.95 3.77
CA TYR A 100 1.00 -12.16 2.56
C TYR A 100 0.68 -13.04 1.35
N PHE A 101 1.53 -14.01 1.03
CA PHE A 101 1.37 -14.83 -0.17
C PHE A 101 0.22 -15.82 -0.06
N ASN A 102 -0.02 -16.41 1.11
CA ASN A 102 -1.20 -17.25 1.32
C ASN A 102 -2.49 -16.46 1.10
N GLY A 103 -2.56 -15.23 1.60
CA GLY A 103 -3.70 -14.35 1.41
C GLY A 103 -3.91 -13.93 -0.06
N VAL A 104 -2.83 -13.55 -0.74
CA VAL A 104 -2.89 -13.15 -2.16
C VAL A 104 -3.31 -14.32 -3.06
N VAL A 105 -2.69 -15.49 -2.87
CA VAL A 105 -3.02 -16.70 -3.64
C VAL A 105 -4.47 -17.12 -3.40
N SER A 106 -4.91 -17.11 -2.15
CA SER A 106 -6.30 -17.42 -1.80
C SER A 106 -7.29 -16.46 -2.47
N PHE A 107 -6.99 -15.17 -2.44
CA PHE A 107 -7.83 -14.16 -3.10
C PHE A 107 -7.94 -14.43 -4.61
N ILE A 108 -6.80 -14.63 -5.28
CA ILE A 108 -6.77 -14.88 -6.72
C ILE A 108 -7.52 -16.19 -7.07
N SER A 109 -7.31 -17.26 -6.28
CA SER A 109 -7.93 -18.55 -6.51
C SER A 109 -9.45 -18.56 -6.34
N ASN A 110 -9.99 -17.61 -5.57
CA ASN A 110 -11.43 -17.48 -5.34
C ASN A 110 -12.10 -16.45 -6.26
N LEU A 111 -11.38 -15.89 -7.22
CA LEU A 111 -11.98 -15.01 -8.22
C LEU A 111 -12.92 -15.78 -9.14
N PRO A 112 -14.06 -15.16 -9.55
CA PRO A 112 -15.00 -15.80 -10.48
C PRO A 112 -14.42 -16.02 -11.88
#